data_91c3a4a7dfd5b4037b64966099dc1ed5
#
_entry.id   91c3a4a7dfd5b4037b64966099dc1ed5
#
_cell.length_a   1.000
_cell.length_b   1.000
_cell.length_c   1.000
_cell.angle_alpha   90.00
_cell.angle_beta   90.00
_cell.angle_gamma   90.00
#
_symmetry.space_group_name_H-M   'P 1'
#
loop_
_entity.id
_entity.type
_entity.pdbx_description
1 polymer ?
#
loop_
_entity_poly.entity_id
_entity_poly.type
_entity_poly.pdbx_seq_one_letter_code
_entity_poly.pdbx_strand_id
1 'polypeptide(L)'
;MTDALPRRTYLYFAAQSINLTAAVMSVTMAAIVGSALAPSAAWATVPYGCQFLFVLLATYPAARLMASIGRKKAFLLGTIPLLVAGVTGYLAIAHQQFSLLVLSHAALGVYIAFANFNRFAATDHLAPSLKPKALSLVVAGGVLAAVFGPLLTEALRGVAGFPVFSLCYAAFIGLAVVSGLLAVCLPADAPQLAQRQQPAASAETGRVTPDIAVAMAVAGIGYGVMNLLMIQASMHMRHLHADFADIRLAIQWHVIAMFAPSFFTGHIIRRLGIKTTLHTGFALLLGCVALNLAGGGHGLMSLSLVVLGLGWNLTYVGGGALLTQALHGSPVAFQMQGKNDLVIALSATVGAFAPSLLFSSVGWDGTNVLCLVLCVAVWIAMGVLLGKGRQPRPLAS
;
A
#
# COMPACT_ATOMS: atom_id res chain seq x y z
N MET A 1 9.99 27.59 20.89
CA MET A 1 8.87 27.23 19.99
C MET A 1 8.49 25.79 20.27
N THR A 2 7.25 25.53 20.61
CA THR A 2 6.79 24.18 21.04
C THR A 2 6.90 23.18 19.90
N ASP A 3 7.62 22.07 20.12
CA ASP A 3 7.73 20.90 19.20
C ASP A 3 6.41 20.12 19.05
N ALA A 4 5.30 20.70 19.44
CA ALA A 4 3.99 20.08 19.42
C ALA A 4 3.35 20.20 18.01
N LEU A 5 2.83 19.07 17.53
CA LEU A 5 2.07 19.04 16.28
C LEU A 5 0.68 19.66 16.46
N PRO A 6 0.15 20.39 15.47
CA PRO A 6 -1.16 21.00 15.56
C PRO A 6 -2.27 19.93 15.59
N ARG A 7 -3.43 20.27 16.21
CA ARG A 7 -4.58 19.37 16.35
C ARG A 7 -5.04 18.75 15.03
N ARG A 8 -4.95 19.47 13.91
CA ARG A 8 -5.31 18.95 12.58
C ARG A 8 -4.48 17.73 12.15
N THR A 9 -3.20 17.63 12.60
CA THR A 9 -2.34 16.47 12.28
C THR A 9 -2.91 15.20 12.89
N TYR A 10 -3.48 15.27 14.08
CA TYR A 10 -4.14 14.12 14.73
C TYR A 10 -5.47 13.75 14.05
N LEU A 11 -6.19 14.72 13.46
CA LEU A 11 -7.36 14.41 12.64
C LEU A 11 -6.96 13.64 11.38
N TYR A 12 -5.87 14.04 10.72
CA TYR A 12 -5.33 13.30 9.57
C TYR A 12 -4.79 11.93 9.96
N PHE A 13 -4.18 11.79 11.14
CA PHE A 13 -3.79 10.49 11.69
C PHE A 13 -5.01 9.56 11.85
N ALA A 14 -6.09 10.05 12.46
CA ALA A 14 -7.32 9.28 12.62
C ALA A 14 -7.96 8.93 11.27
N ALA A 15 -8.03 9.88 10.32
CA ALA A 15 -8.55 9.63 8.98
C ALA A 15 -7.73 8.60 8.22
N GLN A 16 -6.40 8.65 8.35
CA GLN A 16 -5.51 7.65 7.73
C GLN A 16 -5.65 6.27 8.39
N SER A 17 -5.85 6.22 9.70
CA SER A 17 -6.11 4.95 10.40
C SER A 17 -7.38 4.29 9.89
N ILE A 18 -8.45 5.06 9.64
CA ILE A 18 -9.70 4.56 9.04
C ILE A 18 -9.46 4.06 7.62
N ASN A 19 -8.74 4.84 6.79
CA ASN A 19 -8.39 4.45 5.44
C ASN A 19 -7.70 3.09 5.41
N LEU A 20 -6.63 2.96 6.21
CA LEU A 20 -5.86 1.73 6.26
C LEU A 20 -6.65 0.57 6.92
N THR A 21 -7.56 0.86 7.87
CA THR A 21 -8.47 -0.15 8.43
C THR A 21 -9.38 -0.72 7.35
N ALA A 22 -9.99 0.13 6.51
CA ALA A 22 -10.81 -0.34 5.39
C ALA A 22 -9.98 -1.18 4.39
N ALA A 23 -8.74 -0.75 4.08
CA ALA A 23 -7.84 -1.49 3.20
C ALA A 23 -7.43 -2.85 3.79
N VAL A 24 -7.12 -2.92 5.11
CA VAL A 24 -6.75 -4.16 5.78
C VAL A 24 -7.95 -5.10 5.93
N MET A 25 -9.15 -4.59 6.22
CA MET A 25 -10.38 -5.40 6.18
C MET A 25 -10.57 -6.01 4.79
N SER A 26 -10.43 -5.18 3.74
CA SER A 26 -10.55 -5.66 2.36
C SER A 26 -9.59 -6.80 2.07
N VAL A 27 -8.29 -6.64 2.35
CA VAL A 27 -7.30 -7.68 2.04
C VAL A 27 -7.50 -8.95 2.86
N THR A 28 -7.96 -8.82 4.11
CA THR A 28 -8.21 -9.99 4.99
C THR A 28 -9.29 -10.91 4.43
N MET A 29 -10.28 -10.37 3.72
CA MET A 29 -11.39 -11.16 3.17
C MET A 29 -11.35 -11.34 1.65
N ALA A 30 -10.50 -10.58 0.92
CA ALA A 30 -10.53 -10.50 -0.53
C ALA A 30 -10.43 -11.85 -1.24
N ALA A 31 -9.45 -12.67 -0.87
CA ALA A 31 -9.24 -13.98 -1.49
C ALA A 31 -10.39 -14.96 -1.16
N ILE A 32 -10.93 -14.90 0.05
CA ILE A 32 -11.98 -15.80 0.53
C ILE A 32 -13.31 -15.48 -0.14
N VAL A 33 -13.73 -14.22 -0.08
CA VAL A 33 -14.99 -13.77 -0.68
C VAL A 33 -14.92 -13.80 -2.20
N GLY A 34 -13.77 -13.39 -2.77
CA GLY A 34 -13.53 -13.47 -4.19
C GLY A 34 -13.66 -14.90 -4.71
N SER A 35 -13.02 -15.88 -4.04
CA SER A 35 -13.13 -17.30 -4.43
C SER A 35 -14.55 -17.87 -4.28
N ALA A 36 -15.35 -17.37 -3.32
CA ALA A 36 -16.70 -17.83 -3.10
C ALA A 36 -17.70 -17.35 -4.18
N LEU A 37 -17.47 -16.15 -4.74
CA LEU A 37 -18.39 -15.52 -5.69
C LEU A 37 -17.90 -15.55 -7.14
N ALA A 38 -16.61 -15.83 -7.37
CA ALA A 38 -16.03 -15.80 -8.71
C ALA A 38 -16.61 -16.91 -9.61
N PRO A 39 -16.84 -16.64 -10.89
CA PRO A 39 -17.32 -17.66 -11.85
C PRO A 39 -16.29 -18.77 -12.11
N SER A 40 -15.02 -18.53 -11.86
CA SER A 40 -13.95 -19.53 -11.85
C SER A 40 -12.80 -19.10 -10.94
N ALA A 41 -11.92 -20.04 -10.59
CA ALA A 41 -10.78 -19.79 -9.69
C ALA A 41 -9.85 -18.67 -10.19
N ALA A 42 -9.68 -18.52 -11.50
CA ALA A 42 -8.85 -17.48 -12.11
C ALA A 42 -9.36 -16.04 -11.85
N TRP A 43 -10.65 -15.88 -11.55
CA TRP A 43 -11.28 -14.58 -11.31
C TRP A 43 -11.31 -14.18 -9.82
N ALA A 44 -10.89 -15.06 -8.94
CA ALA A 44 -11.05 -14.86 -7.49
C ALA A 44 -10.43 -13.55 -6.97
N THR A 45 -9.31 -13.10 -7.53
CA THR A 45 -8.63 -11.86 -7.11
C THR A 45 -8.96 -10.64 -7.97
N VAL A 46 -9.83 -10.75 -8.96
CA VAL A 46 -10.23 -9.62 -9.81
C VAL A 46 -10.83 -8.46 -9.01
N PRO A 47 -11.73 -8.67 -8.03
CA PRO A 47 -12.23 -7.56 -7.20
C PRO A 47 -11.09 -6.79 -6.52
N TYR A 48 -10.16 -7.50 -5.89
CA TYR A 48 -9.01 -6.90 -5.23
C TYR A 48 -8.05 -6.19 -6.23
N GLY A 49 -7.84 -6.78 -7.40
CA GLY A 49 -7.10 -6.15 -8.49
C GLY A 49 -7.75 -4.84 -8.96
N CYS A 50 -9.09 -4.83 -9.08
CA CYS A 50 -9.84 -3.63 -9.41
C CYS A 50 -9.69 -2.54 -8.34
N GLN A 51 -9.58 -2.89 -7.06
CA GLN A 51 -9.29 -1.91 -6.01
C GLN A 51 -7.98 -1.14 -6.32
N PHE A 52 -6.88 -1.83 -6.62
CA PHE A 52 -5.60 -1.18 -6.93
C PHE A 52 -5.62 -0.44 -8.26
N LEU A 53 -6.29 -0.99 -9.26
CA LEU A 53 -6.49 -0.31 -10.53
C LEU A 53 -7.22 1.03 -10.33
N PHE A 54 -8.27 1.07 -9.52
CA PHE A 54 -9.01 2.29 -9.26
C PHE A 54 -8.27 3.25 -8.32
N VAL A 55 -7.41 2.78 -7.42
CA VAL A 55 -6.43 3.64 -6.74
C VAL A 55 -5.57 4.36 -7.77
N LEU A 56 -4.97 3.61 -8.71
CA LEU A 56 -4.11 4.16 -9.75
C LEU A 56 -4.85 5.21 -10.60
N LEU A 57 -6.03 4.85 -11.13
CA LEU A 57 -6.81 5.71 -12.02
C LEU A 57 -7.37 6.96 -11.32
N ALA A 58 -7.76 6.85 -10.04
CA ALA A 58 -8.38 7.93 -9.29
C ALA A 58 -7.38 8.89 -8.63
N THR A 59 -6.10 8.51 -8.47
CA THR A 59 -5.11 9.33 -7.76
C THR A 59 -4.94 10.71 -8.42
N TYR A 60 -4.78 10.75 -9.75
CA TYR A 60 -4.62 12.03 -10.46
C TYR A 60 -5.89 12.90 -10.45
N PRO A 61 -7.10 12.37 -10.75
CA PRO A 61 -8.36 13.10 -10.57
C PRO A 61 -8.57 13.61 -9.16
N ALA A 62 -8.25 12.82 -8.12
CA ALA A 62 -8.35 13.23 -6.73
C ALA A 62 -7.43 14.41 -6.41
N ALA A 63 -6.18 14.37 -6.89
CA ALA A 63 -5.22 15.48 -6.72
C ALA A 63 -5.74 16.76 -7.39
N ARG A 64 -6.26 16.68 -8.62
CA ARG A 64 -6.84 17.84 -9.33
C ARG A 64 -8.07 18.40 -8.61
N LEU A 65 -8.94 17.53 -8.12
CA LEU A 65 -10.13 17.94 -7.36
C LEU A 65 -9.72 18.66 -6.07
N MET A 66 -8.72 18.12 -5.33
CA MET A 66 -8.18 18.78 -4.13
C MET A 66 -7.60 20.16 -4.43
N ALA A 67 -6.94 20.32 -5.58
CA ALA A 67 -6.41 21.61 -6.00
C ALA A 67 -7.51 22.62 -6.36
N SER A 68 -8.65 22.16 -6.89
CA SER A 68 -9.74 23.04 -7.36
C SER A 68 -10.72 23.45 -6.25
N ILE A 69 -11.12 22.52 -5.37
CA ILE A 69 -12.16 22.76 -4.35
C ILE A 69 -11.63 22.76 -2.91
N GLY A 70 -10.31 22.51 -2.75
CA GLY A 70 -9.64 22.39 -1.45
C GLY A 70 -9.72 20.98 -0.86
N ARG A 71 -8.82 20.71 0.12
CA ARG A 71 -8.67 19.38 0.71
C ARG A 71 -9.88 18.92 1.50
N LYS A 72 -10.45 19.81 2.34
CA LYS A 72 -11.61 19.50 3.20
C LYS A 72 -12.79 19.00 2.37
N LYS A 73 -13.19 19.75 1.34
CA LYS A 73 -14.32 19.39 0.46
C LYS A 73 -14.01 18.11 -0.32
N ALA A 74 -12.78 17.96 -0.82
CA ALA A 74 -12.38 16.80 -1.58
C ALA A 74 -12.37 15.52 -0.70
N PHE A 75 -11.88 15.59 0.54
CA PHE A 75 -11.96 14.45 1.47
C PHE A 75 -13.41 14.09 1.80
N LEU A 76 -14.29 15.08 2.00
CA LEU A 76 -15.70 14.81 2.25
C LEU A 76 -16.36 14.11 1.04
N LEU A 77 -16.12 14.59 -0.18
CA LEU A 77 -16.59 13.91 -1.40
C LEU A 77 -15.98 12.53 -1.57
N GLY A 78 -14.70 12.37 -1.19
CA GLY A 78 -13.99 11.09 -1.21
C GLY A 78 -14.61 10.02 -0.31
N THR A 79 -15.47 10.37 0.68
CA THR A 79 -16.17 9.37 1.50
C THR A 79 -17.33 8.68 0.77
N ILE A 80 -17.88 9.31 -0.26
CA ILE A 80 -18.98 8.74 -1.06
C ILE A 80 -18.58 7.40 -1.70
N PRO A 81 -17.43 7.25 -2.35
CA PRO A 81 -17.00 5.95 -2.84
C PRO A 81 -16.90 4.87 -1.75
N LEU A 82 -16.51 5.20 -0.52
CA LEU A 82 -16.46 4.21 0.58
C LEU A 82 -17.88 3.78 0.99
N LEU A 83 -18.83 4.71 1.00
CA LEU A 83 -20.23 4.38 1.23
C LEU A 83 -20.77 3.46 0.12
N VAL A 84 -20.48 3.78 -1.15
CA VAL A 84 -20.84 2.93 -2.30
C VAL A 84 -20.21 1.54 -2.16
N ALA A 85 -18.93 1.46 -1.76
CA ALA A 85 -18.24 0.19 -1.54
C ALA A 85 -18.94 -0.66 -0.48
N GLY A 86 -19.38 -0.04 0.63
CA GLY A 86 -20.11 -0.73 1.68
C GLY A 86 -21.45 -1.29 1.21
N VAL A 87 -22.25 -0.46 0.56
CA VAL A 87 -23.58 -0.84 0.05
C VAL A 87 -23.48 -1.93 -1.02
N THR A 88 -22.64 -1.71 -2.05
CA THR A 88 -22.49 -2.68 -3.14
C THR A 88 -21.85 -3.98 -2.69
N GLY A 89 -20.92 -3.93 -1.73
CA GLY A 89 -20.30 -5.12 -1.16
C GLY A 89 -21.28 -5.95 -0.31
N TYR A 90 -22.11 -5.29 0.50
CA TYR A 90 -23.20 -5.96 1.23
C TYR A 90 -24.17 -6.66 0.26
N LEU A 91 -24.63 -5.93 -0.77
CA LEU A 91 -25.54 -6.49 -1.78
C LEU A 91 -24.90 -7.60 -2.61
N ALA A 92 -23.59 -7.50 -2.88
CA ALA A 92 -22.83 -8.55 -3.57
C ALA A 92 -22.93 -9.89 -2.83
N ILE A 93 -22.73 -9.86 -1.51
CA ILE A 93 -22.83 -11.05 -0.68
C ILE A 93 -24.28 -11.53 -0.56
N ALA A 94 -25.21 -10.60 -0.30
CA ALA A 94 -26.64 -10.94 -0.11
C ALA A 94 -27.25 -11.57 -1.35
N HIS A 95 -26.88 -11.11 -2.55
CA HIS A 95 -27.41 -11.58 -3.82
C HIS A 95 -26.46 -12.51 -4.59
N GLN A 96 -25.31 -12.89 -4.01
CA GLN A 96 -24.30 -13.74 -4.62
C GLN A 96 -23.84 -13.22 -6.01
N GLN A 97 -23.63 -11.90 -6.13
CA GLN A 97 -23.30 -11.24 -7.38
C GLN A 97 -21.84 -10.79 -7.44
N PHE A 98 -21.03 -11.45 -8.25
CA PHE A 98 -19.61 -11.13 -8.43
C PHE A 98 -19.38 -9.71 -8.99
N SER A 99 -20.21 -9.25 -9.93
CA SER A 99 -20.09 -7.89 -10.50
C SER A 99 -20.24 -6.77 -9.46
N LEU A 100 -21.15 -6.94 -8.50
CA LEU A 100 -21.29 -6.01 -7.38
C LEU A 100 -20.08 -6.03 -6.45
N LEU A 101 -19.44 -7.20 -6.26
CA LEU A 101 -18.19 -7.31 -5.50
C LEU A 101 -17.06 -6.53 -6.20
N VAL A 102 -16.93 -6.67 -7.53
CA VAL A 102 -15.98 -5.91 -8.32
C VAL A 102 -16.22 -4.41 -8.18
N LEU A 103 -17.47 -3.96 -8.29
CA LEU A 103 -17.85 -2.55 -8.10
C LEU A 103 -17.52 -2.05 -6.69
N SER A 104 -17.77 -2.85 -5.67
CA SER A 104 -17.44 -2.52 -4.28
C SER A 104 -15.93 -2.26 -4.12
N HIS A 105 -15.09 -3.15 -4.62
CA HIS A 105 -13.64 -2.99 -4.53
C HIS A 105 -13.13 -1.83 -5.41
N ALA A 106 -13.70 -1.61 -6.58
CA ALA A 106 -13.38 -0.45 -7.43
C ALA A 106 -13.69 0.87 -6.70
N ALA A 107 -14.88 0.96 -6.07
CA ALA A 107 -15.27 2.13 -5.29
C ALA A 107 -14.37 2.32 -4.05
N LEU A 108 -14.00 1.23 -3.36
CA LEU A 108 -13.02 1.29 -2.27
C LEU A 108 -11.67 1.83 -2.76
N GLY A 109 -11.22 1.42 -3.95
CA GLY A 109 -10.01 1.94 -4.57
C GLY A 109 -10.05 3.45 -4.81
N VAL A 110 -11.18 3.97 -5.28
CA VAL A 110 -11.39 5.43 -5.42
C VAL A 110 -11.28 6.14 -4.07
N TYR A 111 -11.93 5.63 -3.01
CA TYR A 111 -11.80 6.18 -1.67
C TYR A 111 -10.34 6.21 -1.19
N ILE A 112 -9.62 5.10 -1.33
CA ILE A 112 -8.21 4.98 -0.92
C ILE A 112 -7.35 6.01 -1.65
N ALA A 113 -7.61 6.27 -2.94
CA ALA A 113 -6.89 7.28 -3.71
C ALA A 113 -7.02 8.68 -3.09
N PHE A 114 -8.24 9.07 -2.66
CA PHE A 114 -8.44 10.33 -1.93
C PHE A 114 -7.75 10.31 -0.56
N ALA A 115 -7.97 9.26 0.21
CA ALA A 115 -7.50 9.17 1.59
C ALA A 115 -5.95 9.09 1.70
N ASN A 116 -5.25 8.57 0.70
CA ASN A 116 -3.79 8.55 0.66
C ASN A 116 -3.17 9.96 0.72
N PHE A 117 -3.91 11.01 0.36
CA PHE A 117 -3.47 12.40 0.50
C PHE A 117 -3.47 12.92 1.94
N ASN A 118 -4.05 12.20 2.91
CA ASN A 118 -4.01 12.59 4.32
C ASN A 118 -2.58 12.85 4.82
N ARG A 119 -1.61 12.03 4.40
CA ARG A 119 -0.19 12.15 4.77
C ARG A 119 0.43 13.46 4.28
N PHE A 120 0.05 13.94 3.10
CA PHE A 120 0.54 15.21 2.55
C PHE A 120 -0.21 16.39 3.16
N ALA A 121 -1.54 16.28 3.30
CA ALA A 121 -2.36 17.30 3.92
C ALA A 121 -1.94 17.62 5.37
N ALA A 122 -1.48 16.60 6.10
CA ALA A 122 -0.95 16.78 7.45
C ALA A 122 0.30 17.65 7.50
N THR A 123 1.06 17.75 6.41
CA THR A 123 2.29 18.55 6.33
C THR A 123 2.07 19.97 5.79
N ASP A 124 0.86 20.28 5.30
CA ASP A 124 0.54 21.60 4.78
C ASP A 124 0.64 22.64 5.91
N HIS A 125 1.20 23.79 5.59
CA HIS A 125 1.40 24.93 6.52
C HIS A 125 2.21 24.60 7.80
N LEU A 126 3.01 23.53 7.79
CA LEU A 126 3.96 23.23 8.87
C LEU A 126 5.35 23.77 8.55
N ALA A 127 6.06 24.16 9.59
CA ALA A 127 7.49 24.46 9.49
C ALA A 127 8.24 23.24 8.92
N PRO A 128 9.28 23.41 8.09
CA PRO A 128 10.01 22.30 7.49
C PRO A 128 10.50 21.24 8.48
N SER A 129 10.89 21.65 9.68
CA SER A 129 11.35 20.77 10.77
C SER A 129 10.28 19.84 11.31
N LEU A 130 9.00 20.24 11.25
CA LEU A 130 7.86 19.44 11.76
C LEU A 130 7.24 18.51 10.71
N LYS A 131 7.47 18.75 9.41
CA LYS A 131 6.89 17.95 8.31
C LYS A 131 7.21 16.45 8.43
N PRO A 132 8.47 16.03 8.68
CA PRO A 132 8.77 14.60 8.83
C PRO A 132 8.04 13.97 9.99
N LYS A 133 7.93 14.69 11.14
CA LYS A 133 7.23 14.21 12.33
C LYS A 133 5.73 14.03 12.07
N ALA A 134 5.10 14.99 11.38
CA ALA A 134 3.68 14.90 11.02
C ALA A 134 3.41 13.76 10.05
N LEU A 135 4.23 13.61 9.02
CA LEU A 135 4.11 12.52 8.03
C LEU A 135 4.26 11.15 8.70
N SER A 136 5.28 10.98 9.54
CA SER A 136 5.51 9.73 10.28
C SER A 136 4.34 9.38 11.20
N LEU A 137 3.77 10.36 11.90
CA LEU A 137 2.60 10.14 12.75
C LEU A 137 1.41 9.65 11.92
N VAL A 138 1.11 10.28 10.79
CA VAL A 138 -0.04 9.88 9.96
C VAL A 138 0.14 8.47 9.39
N VAL A 139 1.34 8.13 8.93
CA VAL A 139 1.66 6.77 8.44
C VAL A 139 1.57 5.73 9.55
N ALA A 140 1.89 6.09 10.79
CA ALA A 140 1.76 5.22 11.96
C ALA A 140 0.32 4.74 12.22
N GLY A 141 -0.68 5.41 11.63
CA GLY A 141 -2.07 4.93 11.61
C GLY A 141 -2.22 3.51 11.04
N GLY A 142 -1.27 3.06 10.21
CA GLY A 142 -1.21 1.69 9.71
C GLY A 142 -1.05 0.61 10.79
N VAL A 143 -0.39 0.94 11.89
CA VAL A 143 -0.27 0.00 13.02
C VAL A 143 -1.64 -0.21 13.69
N LEU A 144 -2.44 0.84 13.85
CA LEU A 144 -3.81 0.71 14.35
C LEU A 144 -4.67 -0.11 13.39
N ALA A 145 -4.54 0.14 12.10
CA ALA A 145 -5.26 -0.60 11.06
C ALA A 145 -4.91 -2.10 11.05
N ALA A 146 -3.64 -2.45 11.28
CA ALA A 146 -3.18 -3.84 11.37
C ALA A 146 -3.85 -4.61 12.52
N VAL A 147 -4.29 -3.90 13.57
CA VAL A 147 -5.02 -4.50 14.69
C VAL A 147 -6.54 -4.43 14.46
N PHE A 148 -7.07 -3.25 14.19
CA PHE A 148 -8.52 -3.05 14.09
C PHE A 148 -9.13 -3.67 12.84
N GLY A 149 -8.43 -3.68 11.69
CA GLY A 149 -8.95 -4.27 10.45
C GLY A 149 -9.31 -5.75 10.59
N PRO A 150 -8.35 -6.62 10.96
CA PRO A 150 -8.63 -8.05 11.17
C PRO A 150 -9.62 -8.33 12.31
N LEU A 151 -9.55 -7.56 13.42
CA LEU A 151 -10.49 -7.75 14.54
C LEU A 151 -11.93 -7.41 14.16
N LEU A 152 -12.15 -6.30 13.45
CA LEU A 152 -13.49 -5.94 12.95
C LEU A 152 -13.99 -6.99 11.95
N THR A 153 -13.12 -7.47 11.06
CA THR A 153 -13.50 -8.54 10.12
C THR A 153 -13.92 -9.80 10.86
N GLU A 154 -13.17 -10.21 11.90
CA GLU A 154 -13.52 -11.39 12.72
C GLU A 154 -14.85 -11.20 13.44
N ALA A 155 -15.07 -10.06 14.07
CA ALA A 155 -16.27 -9.76 14.84
C ALA A 155 -17.54 -9.71 13.97
N LEU A 156 -17.40 -9.31 12.71
CA LEU A 156 -18.54 -9.06 11.82
C LEU A 156 -18.82 -10.16 10.79
N ARG A 157 -17.84 -11.05 10.53
CA ARG A 157 -17.94 -12.03 9.44
C ARG A 157 -19.05 -13.07 9.60
N GLY A 158 -19.41 -13.45 10.82
CA GLY A 158 -20.30 -14.59 11.13
C GLY A 158 -21.43 -14.24 12.08
N VAL A 159 -21.94 -13.01 12.07
CA VAL A 159 -23.05 -12.58 12.92
C VAL A 159 -24.33 -13.31 12.50
N ALA A 160 -25.02 -13.91 13.46
CA ALA A 160 -26.26 -14.66 13.22
C ALA A 160 -27.33 -13.80 12.52
N GLY A 161 -28.04 -14.39 11.57
CA GLY A 161 -29.08 -13.70 10.78
C GLY A 161 -28.57 -12.95 9.55
N PHE A 162 -27.25 -12.90 9.32
CA PHE A 162 -26.66 -12.24 8.15
C PHE A 162 -25.77 -13.22 7.36
N PRO A 163 -25.71 -13.08 6.01
CA PRO A 163 -24.76 -13.86 5.21
C PRO A 163 -23.31 -13.59 5.65
N VAL A 164 -22.48 -14.63 5.65
CA VAL A 164 -21.08 -14.57 6.08
C VAL A 164 -20.34 -13.49 5.29
N PHE A 165 -19.60 -12.60 5.97
CA PHE A 165 -18.90 -11.41 5.47
C PHE A 165 -19.79 -10.23 5.03
N SER A 166 -21.12 -10.34 4.96
CA SER A 166 -21.96 -9.22 4.52
C SER A 166 -21.81 -7.99 5.42
N LEU A 167 -21.78 -8.17 6.74
CA LEU A 167 -21.59 -7.07 7.69
C LEU A 167 -20.17 -6.51 7.67
N CYS A 168 -19.17 -7.26 7.22
CA CYS A 168 -17.83 -6.71 7.01
C CYS A 168 -17.83 -5.62 5.91
N TYR A 169 -18.60 -5.83 4.83
CA TYR A 169 -18.80 -4.79 3.82
C TYR A 169 -19.68 -3.67 4.33
N ALA A 170 -20.76 -3.96 5.05
CA ALA A 170 -21.59 -2.93 5.67
C ALA A 170 -20.79 -2.03 6.64
N ALA A 171 -19.75 -2.54 7.29
CA ALA A 171 -18.87 -1.76 8.14
C ALA A 171 -18.18 -0.60 7.39
N PHE A 172 -17.95 -0.72 6.07
CA PHE A 172 -17.42 0.39 5.26
C PHE A 172 -18.36 1.59 5.26
N ILE A 173 -19.68 1.40 5.41
CA ILE A 173 -20.65 2.50 5.57
C ILE A 173 -20.35 3.26 6.88
N GLY A 174 -20.17 2.53 7.98
CA GLY A 174 -19.79 3.13 9.27
C GLY A 174 -18.46 3.87 9.20
N LEU A 175 -17.44 3.25 8.56
CA LEU A 175 -16.14 3.89 8.34
C LEU A 175 -16.25 5.14 7.44
N ALA A 176 -17.15 5.14 6.43
CA ALA A 176 -17.41 6.30 5.58
C ALA A 176 -18.02 7.46 6.38
N VAL A 177 -18.98 7.16 7.28
CA VAL A 177 -19.60 8.16 8.16
C VAL A 177 -18.53 8.77 9.08
N VAL A 178 -17.72 7.95 9.75
CA VAL A 178 -16.66 8.43 10.64
C VAL A 178 -15.61 9.24 9.87
N SER A 179 -15.20 8.77 8.68
CA SER A 179 -14.28 9.51 7.81
C SER A 179 -14.87 10.87 7.38
N GLY A 180 -16.17 10.90 7.05
CA GLY A 180 -16.90 12.14 6.73
C GLY A 180 -16.95 13.12 7.92
N LEU A 181 -17.23 12.63 9.12
CA LEU A 181 -17.22 13.45 10.34
C LEU A 181 -15.84 14.05 10.60
N LEU A 182 -14.77 13.25 10.45
CA LEU A 182 -13.39 13.75 10.56
C LEU A 182 -13.11 14.82 9.49
N ALA A 183 -13.56 14.62 8.25
CA ALA A 183 -13.39 15.60 7.18
C ALA A 183 -14.14 16.92 7.50
N VAL A 184 -15.33 16.86 8.08
CA VAL A 184 -16.08 18.05 8.55
C VAL A 184 -15.33 18.79 9.66
N CYS A 185 -14.66 18.06 10.56
CA CYS A 185 -13.86 18.62 11.64
C CYS A 185 -12.54 19.25 11.18
N LEU A 186 -12.10 19.01 9.94
CA LEU A 186 -10.91 19.67 9.40
C LEU A 186 -11.16 21.19 9.28
N PRO A 187 -10.12 22.02 9.54
CA PRO A 187 -10.23 23.46 9.32
C PRO A 187 -10.57 23.73 7.84
N ALA A 188 -11.32 24.80 7.61
CA ALA A 188 -11.53 25.27 6.25
C ALA A 188 -10.16 25.60 5.62
N ASP A 189 -9.97 25.14 4.39
CA ASP A 189 -8.80 25.54 3.64
C ASP A 189 -8.84 27.08 3.50
N ALA A 190 -7.79 27.76 3.95
CA ALA A 190 -7.59 29.13 3.49
C ALA A 190 -7.59 29.07 1.95
N PRO A 191 -8.24 30.03 1.23
CA PRO A 191 -8.20 30.05 -0.21
C PRO A 191 -6.71 29.91 -0.59
N GLN A 192 -6.32 28.74 -1.08
CA GLN A 192 -5.03 28.65 -1.73
C GLN A 192 -5.20 29.55 -2.95
N LEU A 193 -4.80 30.81 -2.78
CA LEU A 193 -4.29 31.58 -3.91
C LEU A 193 -3.46 30.56 -4.64
N ALA A 194 -3.97 30.10 -5.78
CA ALA A 194 -3.38 29.05 -6.57
C ALA A 194 -1.88 29.23 -6.43
N GLN A 195 -1.23 28.30 -5.68
CA GLN A 195 0.21 28.17 -5.88
C GLN A 195 0.24 27.94 -7.38
N ARG A 196 0.45 29.06 -8.09
CA ARG A 196 0.70 29.04 -9.52
C ARG A 196 1.63 27.86 -9.65
N GLN A 197 1.10 26.79 -10.26
CA GLN A 197 1.96 25.82 -10.87
C GLN A 197 3.01 26.70 -11.50
N GLN A 198 4.20 26.74 -10.89
CA GLN A 198 5.32 27.33 -11.60
C GLN A 198 5.22 26.70 -12.97
N PRO A 199 5.03 27.49 -14.04
CA PRO A 199 4.88 26.93 -15.37
C PRO A 199 6.02 25.95 -15.45
N ALA A 200 5.74 24.71 -15.82
CA ALA A 200 6.73 23.65 -15.89
C ALA A 200 7.97 24.29 -16.50
N ALA A 201 8.97 24.55 -15.65
CA ALA A 201 10.21 25.11 -16.08
C ALA A 201 10.60 24.27 -17.27
N SER A 202 10.69 24.90 -18.43
CA SER A 202 11.04 24.39 -19.74
C SER A 202 11.50 22.94 -19.69
N ALA A 203 10.79 22.05 -20.37
CA ALA A 203 10.88 20.59 -20.36
C ALA A 203 12.31 20.04 -20.45
N GLU A 204 13.10 20.20 -19.41
CA GLU A 204 14.22 19.32 -19.13
C GLU A 204 13.58 18.02 -18.66
N THR A 205 13.39 17.09 -19.60
CA THR A 205 13.03 15.70 -19.31
C THR A 205 14.11 15.16 -18.38
N GLY A 206 13.82 15.17 -17.07
CA GLY A 206 14.77 14.74 -16.07
C GLY A 206 15.27 13.36 -16.43
N ARG A 207 16.57 13.26 -16.65
CA ARG A 207 17.22 12.02 -17.05
C ARG A 207 17.16 11.04 -15.89
N VAL A 208 16.62 9.84 -16.10
CA VAL A 208 16.60 8.78 -15.09
C VAL A 208 18.03 8.30 -14.90
N THR A 209 18.62 8.64 -13.76
CA THR A 209 19.95 8.14 -13.39
C THR A 209 19.86 6.69 -12.91
N PRO A 210 20.97 5.92 -12.88
CA PRO A 210 20.96 4.56 -12.34
C PRO A 210 20.38 4.46 -10.93
N ASP A 211 20.68 5.40 -10.03
CA ASP A 211 20.15 5.42 -8.66
C ASP A 211 18.63 5.63 -8.65
N ILE A 212 18.10 6.52 -9.50
CA ILE A 212 16.65 6.73 -9.66
C ILE A 212 15.98 5.47 -10.20
N ALA A 213 16.57 4.85 -11.24
CA ALA A 213 16.04 3.62 -11.82
C ALA A 213 16.01 2.48 -10.79
N VAL A 214 17.08 2.31 -10.04
CA VAL A 214 17.15 1.34 -8.94
C VAL A 214 16.10 1.64 -7.88
N ALA A 215 15.97 2.88 -7.42
CA ALA A 215 14.98 3.27 -6.42
C ALA A 215 13.56 2.90 -6.85
N MET A 216 13.19 3.22 -8.11
CA MET A 216 11.89 2.89 -8.68
C MET A 216 11.68 1.37 -8.80
N ALA A 217 12.68 0.64 -9.29
CA ALA A 217 12.61 -0.80 -9.48
C ALA A 217 12.45 -1.54 -8.14
N VAL A 218 13.28 -1.19 -7.13
CA VAL A 218 13.24 -1.86 -5.81
C VAL A 218 11.91 -1.61 -5.10
N ALA A 219 11.41 -0.37 -5.12
CA ALA A 219 10.15 -0.04 -4.48
C ALA A 219 8.97 -0.69 -5.24
N GLY A 220 8.95 -0.61 -6.57
CA GLY A 220 7.88 -1.17 -7.39
C GLY A 220 7.84 -2.71 -7.30
N ILE A 221 8.96 -3.38 -7.57
CA ILE A 221 9.01 -4.86 -7.54
C ILE A 221 8.78 -5.38 -6.12
N GLY A 222 9.40 -4.76 -5.10
CA GLY A 222 9.16 -5.12 -3.71
C GLY A 222 7.67 -5.05 -3.36
N TYR A 223 6.96 -4.02 -3.84
CA TYR A 223 5.52 -3.88 -3.61
C TYR A 223 4.70 -4.91 -4.40
N GLY A 224 5.02 -5.12 -5.68
CA GLY A 224 4.30 -6.08 -6.52
C GLY A 224 4.43 -7.52 -6.00
N VAL A 225 5.64 -7.95 -5.66
CA VAL A 225 5.92 -9.27 -5.08
C VAL A 225 5.22 -9.44 -3.73
N MET A 226 5.31 -8.43 -2.86
CA MET A 226 4.62 -8.47 -1.56
C MET A 226 3.11 -8.66 -1.74
N ASN A 227 2.48 -7.87 -2.61
CA ASN A 227 1.04 -7.91 -2.82
C ASN A 227 0.60 -9.26 -3.43
N LEU A 228 1.36 -9.78 -4.40
CA LEU A 228 1.15 -11.08 -5.01
C LEU A 228 1.22 -12.21 -3.98
N LEU A 229 2.33 -12.30 -3.24
CA LEU A 229 2.55 -13.42 -2.31
C LEU A 229 1.62 -13.34 -1.08
N MET A 230 1.29 -12.15 -0.58
CA MET A 230 0.36 -11.98 0.53
C MET A 230 -1.03 -12.54 0.20
N ILE A 231 -1.58 -12.20 -0.97
CA ILE A 231 -2.90 -12.69 -1.39
C ILE A 231 -2.85 -14.17 -1.70
N GLN A 232 -1.81 -14.62 -2.41
CA GLN A 232 -1.71 -16.03 -2.79
C GLN A 232 -1.45 -16.93 -1.59
N ALA A 233 -0.73 -16.45 -0.56
CA ALA A 233 -0.59 -17.18 0.70
C ALA A 233 -1.93 -17.41 1.40
N SER A 234 -2.81 -16.41 1.40
CA SER A 234 -4.18 -16.57 1.94
C SER A 234 -4.99 -17.63 1.18
N MET A 235 -4.84 -17.67 -0.16
CA MET A 235 -5.48 -18.70 -1.00
C MET A 235 -4.90 -20.09 -0.73
N HIS A 236 -3.57 -20.18 -0.60
CA HIS A 236 -2.88 -21.44 -0.32
C HIS A 236 -3.19 -21.97 1.07
N MET A 237 -3.20 -21.12 2.11
CA MET A 237 -3.62 -21.50 3.47
C MET A 237 -5.03 -22.06 3.47
N ARG A 238 -5.95 -21.44 2.72
CA ARG A 238 -7.32 -21.95 2.56
C ARG A 238 -7.35 -23.31 1.85
N HIS A 239 -6.52 -23.52 0.84
CA HIS A 239 -6.37 -24.81 0.16
C HIS A 239 -5.85 -25.90 1.09
N LEU A 240 -5.00 -25.54 2.05
CA LEU A 240 -4.52 -26.40 3.13
C LEU A 240 -5.52 -26.53 4.30
N HIS A 241 -6.78 -26.13 4.11
CA HIS A 241 -7.86 -26.18 5.12
C HIS A 241 -7.59 -25.36 6.38
N ALA A 242 -6.76 -24.30 6.30
CA ALA A 242 -6.59 -23.38 7.41
C ALA A 242 -7.89 -22.67 7.73
N ASP A 243 -8.16 -22.53 9.02
CA ASP A 243 -9.31 -21.76 9.47
C ASP A 243 -9.13 -20.26 9.14
N PHE A 244 -10.25 -19.49 9.13
CA PHE A 244 -10.21 -18.04 8.93
C PHE A 244 -9.38 -17.33 10.00
N ALA A 245 -9.39 -17.82 11.24
CA ALA A 245 -8.62 -17.22 12.33
C ALA A 245 -7.12 -17.27 12.06
N ASP A 246 -6.61 -18.38 11.53
CA ASP A 246 -5.20 -18.55 11.17
C ASP A 246 -4.80 -17.63 10.01
N ILE A 247 -5.63 -17.59 8.96
CA ILE A 247 -5.41 -16.70 7.81
C ILE A 247 -5.41 -15.23 8.25
N ARG A 248 -6.37 -14.85 9.07
CA ARG A 248 -6.48 -13.49 9.63
C ARG A 248 -5.25 -13.12 10.46
N LEU A 249 -4.81 -14.02 11.36
CA LEU A 249 -3.60 -13.79 12.17
C LEU A 249 -2.35 -13.65 11.32
N ALA A 250 -2.19 -14.50 10.31
CA ALA A 250 -1.05 -14.42 9.39
C ALA A 250 -1.00 -13.08 8.66
N ILE A 251 -2.14 -12.59 8.13
CA ILE A 251 -2.24 -11.27 7.51
C ILE A 251 -1.99 -10.16 8.54
N GLN A 252 -2.53 -10.27 9.74
CA GLN A 252 -2.33 -9.28 10.80
C GLN A 252 -0.85 -9.10 11.15
N TRP A 253 -0.12 -10.19 11.36
CA TRP A 253 1.31 -10.15 11.65
C TRP A 253 2.13 -9.64 10.46
N HIS A 254 1.72 -9.99 9.23
CA HIS A 254 2.31 -9.44 8.01
C HIS A 254 2.19 -7.91 7.97
N VAL A 255 0.99 -7.37 8.18
CA VAL A 255 0.73 -5.93 8.13
C VAL A 255 1.46 -5.20 9.27
N ILE A 256 1.53 -5.80 10.46
CA ILE A 256 2.37 -5.27 11.55
C ILE A 256 3.83 -5.21 11.10
N ALA A 257 4.35 -6.27 10.48
CA ALA A 257 5.72 -6.33 9.98
C ALA A 257 5.99 -5.35 8.83
N MET A 258 4.97 -4.97 8.06
CA MET A 258 5.07 -3.91 7.06
C MET A 258 5.25 -2.52 7.68
N PHE A 259 4.50 -2.19 8.71
CA PHE A 259 4.41 -0.80 9.20
C PHE A 259 5.22 -0.53 10.47
N ALA A 260 5.29 -1.46 11.41
CA ALA A 260 5.99 -1.24 12.67
C ALA A 260 7.49 -0.94 12.53
N PRO A 261 8.24 -1.60 11.63
CA PRO A 261 9.65 -1.29 11.45
C PRO A 261 9.91 0.12 10.94
N SER A 262 8.93 0.78 10.29
CA SER A 262 9.09 2.14 9.75
C SER A 262 9.52 3.15 10.80
N PHE A 263 9.19 2.93 12.08
CA PHE A 263 9.67 3.77 13.18
C PHE A 263 11.20 3.71 13.34
N PHE A 264 11.82 2.60 12.94
CA PHE A 264 13.25 2.34 13.14
C PHE A 264 14.04 2.30 11.82
N THR A 265 13.38 2.10 10.67
CA THR A 265 14.05 1.94 9.37
C THR A 265 14.92 3.16 9.02
N GLY A 266 14.50 4.38 9.38
CA GLY A 266 15.33 5.56 9.23
C GLY A 266 16.63 5.52 10.05
N HIS A 267 16.62 4.90 11.24
CA HIS A 267 17.82 4.66 12.04
C HIS A 267 18.73 3.58 11.42
N ILE A 268 18.11 2.52 10.89
CA ILE A 268 18.80 1.44 10.18
C ILE A 268 19.56 2.01 8.99
N ILE A 269 18.88 2.83 8.16
CA ILE A 269 19.49 3.49 6.99
C ILE A 269 20.66 4.39 7.40
N ARG A 270 20.53 5.16 8.49
CA ARG A 270 21.62 6.02 8.98
C ARG A 270 22.83 5.23 9.48
N ARG A 271 22.63 4.08 10.12
CA ARG A 271 23.69 3.24 10.68
C ARG A 271 24.34 2.33 9.65
N LEU A 272 23.55 1.65 8.84
CA LEU A 272 24.01 0.62 7.90
C LEU A 272 24.14 1.13 6.46
N GLY A 273 23.59 2.30 6.16
CA GLY A 273 23.51 2.85 4.82
C GLY A 273 22.36 2.30 3.98
N ILE A 274 21.97 3.05 2.95
CA ILE A 274 20.83 2.72 2.08
C ILE A 274 21.08 1.41 1.32
N LYS A 275 22.29 1.21 0.78
CA LYS A 275 22.63 0.00 -0.01
C LYS A 275 22.45 -1.26 0.81
N THR A 276 23.02 -1.30 2.02
CA THR A 276 22.89 -2.45 2.93
C THR A 276 21.42 -2.69 3.27
N THR A 277 20.64 -1.64 3.55
CA THR A 277 19.20 -1.74 3.84
C THR A 277 18.46 -2.40 2.69
N LEU A 278 18.73 -2.00 1.44
CA LEU A 278 18.11 -2.58 0.25
C LEU A 278 18.50 -4.04 0.05
N HIS A 279 19.78 -4.39 0.21
CA HIS A 279 20.26 -5.78 0.14
C HIS A 279 19.59 -6.65 1.21
N THR A 280 19.46 -6.15 2.44
CA THR A 280 18.75 -6.86 3.52
C THR A 280 17.26 -7.04 3.17
N GLY A 281 16.62 -6.02 2.59
CA GLY A 281 15.24 -6.11 2.13
C GLY A 281 15.03 -7.23 1.10
N PHE A 282 15.90 -7.30 0.07
CA PHE A 282 15.84 -8.39 -0.91
C PHE A 282 16.19 -9.76 -0.32
N ALA A 283 17.15 -9.84 0.59
CA ALA A 283 17.45 -11.09 1.30
C ALA A 283 16.23 -11.61 2.08
N LEU A 284 15.46 -10.71 2.70
CA LEU A 284 14.21 -11.09 3.38
C LEU A 284 13.13 -11.52 2.38
N LEU A 285 12.96 -10.83 1.24
CA LEU A 285 12.01 -11.27 0.20
C LEU A 285 12.36 -12.67 -0.31
N LEU A 286 13.64 -12.95 -0.56
CA LEU A 286 14.11 -14.29 -0.94
C LEU A 286 13.96 -15.30 0.20
N GLY A 287 14.17 -14.88 1.44
CA GLY A 287 13.92 -15.71 2.63
C GLY A 287 12.44 -16.10 2.74
N CYS A 288 11.52 -15.19 2.47
CA CYS A 288 10.09 -15.51 2.38
C CYS A 288 9.82 -16.59 1.33
N VAL A 289 10.36 -16.42 0.11
CA VAL A 289 10.19 -17.41 -0.97
C VAL A 289 10.79 -18.77 -0.58
N ALA A 290 11.95 -18.78 0.05
CA ALA A 290 12.59 -20.02 0.53
C ALA A 290 11.73 -20.74 1.58
N LEU A 291 11.14 -19.98 2.53
CA LEU A 291 10.20 -20.54 3.52
C LEU A 291 8.94 -21.11 2.85
N ASN A 292 8.41 -20.41 1.84
CA ASN A 292 7.25 -20.87 1.09
C ASN A 292 7.51 -22.16 0.33
N LEU A 293 8.70 -22.31 -0.29
CA LEU A 293 9.10 -23.50 -1.05
C LEU A 293 9.54 -24.67 -0.16
N ALA A 294 10.00 -24.39 1.08
CA ALA A 294 10.33 -25.44 2.03
C ALA A 294 9.13 -26.29 2.44
N GLY A 295 7.93 -25.77 2.20
CA GLY A 295 6.68 -26.41 2.65
C GLY A 295 6.53 -26.35 4.16
N GLY A 296 5.36 -26.68 4.66
CA GLY A 296 5.14 -26.70 6.10
C GLY A 296 3.72 -26.29 6.48
N GLY A 297 3.42 -26.39 7.76
CA GLY A 297 2.11 -26.03 8.29
C GLY A 297 1.88 -24.51 8.39
N HIS A 298 0.71 -24.15 8.88
CA HIS A 298 0.21 -22.76 8.99
C HIS A 298 1.19 -21.81 9.71
N GLY A 299 1.97 -22.32 10.69
CA GLY A 299 2.95 -21.52 11.41
C GLY A 299 4.11 -21.03 10.53
N LEU A 300 4.62 -21.89 9.63
CA LEU A 300 5.70 -21.51 8.70
C LEU A 300 5.20 -20.51 7.65
N MET A 301 3.96 -20.66 7.19
CA MET A 301 3.32 -19.69 6.30
C MET A 301 3.14 -18.32 6.97
N SER A 302 2.72 -18.29 8.23
CA SER A 302 2.63 -17.04 8.99
C SER A 302 4.00 -16.39 9.16
N LEU A 303 5.06 -17.17 9.44
CA LEU A 303 6.43 -16.68 9.51
C LEU A 303 6.90 -16.12 8.16
N SER A 304 6.62 -16.81 7.05
CA SER A 304 7.00 -16.34 5.72
C SER A 304 6.34 -14.99 5.41
N LEU A 305 5.08 -14.79 5.79
CA LEU A 305 4.37 -13.53 5.63
C LEU A 305 4.96 -12.40 6.50
N VAL A 306 5.40 -12.68 7.73
CA VAL A 306 6.13 -11.71 8.57
C VAL A 306 7.43 -11.29 7.87
N VAL A 307 8.21 -12.27 7.39
CA VAL A 307 9.46 -12.01 6.67
C VAL A 307 9.21 -11.21 5.39
N LEU A 308 8.11 -11.50 4.67
CA LEU A 308 7.66 -10.74 3.51
C LEU A 308 7.39 -9.27 3.86
N GLY A 309 6.67 -9.01 4.96
CA GLY A 309 6.38 -7.66 5.43
C GLY A 309 7.63 -6.87 5.79
N LEU A 310 8.59 -7.50 6.49
CA LEU A 310 9.89 -6.89 6.80
C LEU A 310 10.70 -6.57 5.52
N GLY A 311 10.73 -7.50 4.57
CA GLY A 311 11.40 -7.32 3.28
C GLY A 311 10.79 -6.17 2.48
N TRP A 312 9.46 -6.10 2.43
CA TRP A 312 8.75 -4.99 1.80
C TRP A 312 9.07 -3.65 2.48
N ASN A 313 9.06 -3.58 3.81
CA ASN A 313 9.38 -2.35 4.53
C ASN A 313 10.75 -1.79 4.13
N LEU A 314 11.78 -2.64 4.15
CA LEU A 314 13.15 -2.21 3.84
C LEU A 314 13.34 -1.83 2.37
N THR A 315 12.70 -2.53 1.43
CA THR A 315 12.76 -2.19 0.00
C THR A 315 11.97 -0.93 -0.31
N TYR A 316 10.78 -0.75 0.25
CA TYR A 316 9.92 0.39 0.03
C TYR A 316 10.47 1.68 0.64
N VAL A 317 10.83 1.63 1.95
CA VAL A 317 11.38 2.80 2.67
C VAL A 317 12.79 3.12 2.18
N GLY A 318 13.61 2.08 1.97
CA GLY A 318 14.97 2.23 1.45
C GLY A 318 14.99 2.76 0.01
N GLY A 319 14.09 2.28 -0.85
CA GLY A 319 13.91 2.80 -2.22
C GLY A 319 13.51 4.26 -2.23
N GLY A 320 12.54 4.64 -1.39
CA GLY A 320 12.13 6.04 -1.20
C GLY A 320 13.27 6.93 -0.70
N ALA A 321 14.10 6.43 0.22
CA ALA A 321 15.27 7.16 0.72
C ALA A 321 16.34 7.33 -0.37
N LEU A 322 16.61 6.28 -1.17
CA LEU A 322 17.53 6.36 -2.31
C LEU A 322 17.05 7.38 -3.35
N LEU A 323 15.76 7.35 -3.70
CA LEU A 323 15.15 8.32 -4.61
C LEU A 323 15.32 9.76 -4.10
N THR A 324 15.00 9.99 -2.83
CA THR A 324 15.12 11.32 -2.22
C THR A 324 16.57 11.82 -2.22
N GLN A 325 17.53 10.93 -1.95
CA GLN A 325 18.97 11.26 -2.01
C GLN A 325 19.41 11.57 -3.43
N ALA A 326 18.99 10.77 -4.42
CA ALA A 326 19.35 10.97 -5.83
C ALA A 326 18.75 12.24 -6.43
N LEU A 327 17.63 12.73 -5.88
CA LEU A 327 16.90 13.91 -6.34
C LEU A 327 17.21 15.17 -5.51
N HIS A 328 18.17 15.11 -4.59
CA HIS A 328 18.48 16.26 -3.73
C HIS A 328 18.87 17.48 -4.55
N GLY A 329 18.15 18.61 -4.35
CA GLY A 329 18.38 19.84 -5.11
C GLY A 329 17.94 19.81 -6.58
N SER A 330 17.32 18.75 -7.07
CA SER A 330 16.89 18.63 -8.46
C SER A 330 15.57 19.37 -8.71
N PRO A 331 15.46 20.19 -9.76
CA PRO A 331 14.21 20.87 -10.13
C PRO A 331 13.12 19.90 -10.59
N VAL A 332 13.49 18.68 -11.02
CA VAL A 332 12.56 17.65 -11.49
C VAL A 332 12.17 16.64 -10.41
N ALA A 333 12.54 16.89 -9.15
CA ALA A 333 12.31 15.96 -8.04
C ALA A 333 10.84 15.55 -7.93
N PHE A 334 9.90 16.49 -8.02
CA PHE A 334 8.47 16.22 -7.94
C PHE A 334 7.96 15.31 -9.07
N GLN A 335 8.44 15.53 -10.31
CA GLN A 335 8.07 14.69 -11.46
C GLN A 335 8.59 13.26 -11.30
N MET A 336 9.82 13.08 -10.81
CA MET A 336 10.43 11.77 -10.61
C MET A 336 9.77 11.01 -9.47
N GLN A 337 9.38 11.69 -8.40
CA GLN A 337 8.57 11.10 -7.33
C GLN A 337 7.22 10.61 -7.86
N GLY A 338 6.54 11.41 -8.71
CA GLY A 338 5.31 11.01 -9.37
C GLY A 338 5.49 9.77 -10.26
N LYS A 339 6.58 9.68 -11.03
CA LYS A 339 6.92 8.48 -11.82
C LYS A 339 7.18 7.26 -10.94
N ASN A 340 7.89 7.44 -9.83
CA ASN A 340 8.10 6.38 -8.85
C ASN A 340 6.78 5.83 -8.29
N ASP A 341 5.88 6.72 -7.88
CA ASP A 341 4.59 6.32 -7.34
C ASP A 341 3.71 5.61 -8.40
N LEU A 342 3.82 6.03 -9.67
CA LEU A 342 3.17 5.35 -10.79
C LEU A 342 3.72 3.93 -10.99
N VAL A 343 5.05 3.74 -10.94
CA VAL A 343 5.69 2.40 -11.04
C VAL A 343 5.23 1.51 -9.89
N ILE A 344 5.21 2.03 -8.66
CA ILE A 344 4.73 1.30 -7.49
C ILE A 344 3.26 0.91 -7.66
N ALA A 345 2.39 1.85 -8.05
CA ALA A 345 0.97 1.59 -8.21
C ALA A 345 0.69 0.57 -9.33
N LEU A 346 1.43 0.65 -10.44
CA LEU A 346 1.34 -0.32 -11.53
C LEU A 346 1.78 -1.72 -11.07
N SER A 347 2.91 -1.82 -10.39
CA SER A 347 3.40 -3.10 -9.84
C SER A 347 2.45 -3.68 -8.80
N ALA A 348 1.88 -2.83 -7.93
CA ALA A 348 0.87 -3.23 -6.97
C ALA A 348 -0.41 -3.75 -7.65
N THR A 349 -0.84 -3.09 -8.73
CA THR A 349 -2.00 -3.51 -9.52
C THR A 349 -1.76 -4.89 -10.16
N VAL A 350 -0.61 -5.08 -10.81
CA VAL A 350 -0.22 -6.39 -11.35
C VAL A 350 -0.19 -7.45 -10.25
N GLY A 351 0.47 -7.15 -9.11
CA GLY A 351 0.54 -8.05 -7.95
C GLY A 351 -0.83 -8.36 -7.32
N ALA A 352 -1.84 -7.53 -7.53
CA ALA A 352 -3.19 -7.76 -7.03
C ALA A 352 -4.06 -8.61 -7.98
N PHE A 353 -3.88 -8.48 -9.30
CA PHE A 353 -4.62 -9.28 -10.30
C PHE A 353 -4.02 -10.67 -10.51
N ALA A 354 -2.70 -10.78 -10.44
CA ALA A 354 -1.98 -12.00 -10.80
C ALA A 354 -2.21 -13.21 -9.86
N PRO A 355 -2.52 -13.08 -8.54
CA PRO A 355 -2.51 -14.20 -7.62
C PRO A 355 -3.37 -15.38 -8.06
N SER A 356 -4.65 -15.17 -8.41
CA SER A 356 -5.55 -16.25 -8.78
C SER A 356 -5.20 -16.86 -10.14
N LEU A 357 -4.78 -16.03 -11.09
CA LEU A 357 -4.35 -16.50 -12.41
C LEU A 357 -3.10 -17.38 -12.31
N LEU A 358 -2.08 -16.94 -11.58
CA LEU A 358 -0.86 -17.70 -11.38
C LEU A 358 -1.12 -18.96 -10.54
N PHE A 359 -1.97 -18.86 -9.51
CA PHE A 359 -2.31 -20.03 -8.70
C PHE A 359 -2.99 -21.13 -9.53
N SER A 360 -3.87 -20.75 -10.47
CA SER A 360 -4.56 -21.70 -11.34
C SER A 360 -3.71 -22.24 -12.48
N SER A 361 -2.66 -21.51 -12.92
CA SER A 361 -1.82 -21.88 -14.08
C SER A 361 -0.53 -22.59 -13.70
N VAL A 362 0.22 -22.06 -12.73
CA VAL A 362 1.53 -22.58 -12.31
C VAL A 362 1.56 -23.03 -10.85
N GLY A 363 0.47 -22.84 -10.10
CA GLY A 363 0.34 -23.22 -8.72
C GLY A 363 1.13 -22.35 -7.75
N TRP A 364 1.15 -22.78 -6.48
CA TRP A 364 1.87 -22.10 -5.40
C TRP A 364 3.38 -22.08 -5.63
N ASP A 365 3.97 -23.25 -5.89
CA ASP A 365 5.43 -23.39 -6.05
C ASP A 365 5.92 -22.65 -7.31
N GLY A 366 5.19 -22.77 -8.43
CA GLY A 366 5.53 -22.07 -9.67
C GLY A 366 5.51 -20.55 -9.50
N THR A 367 4.55 -20.00 -8.74
CA THR A 367 4.51 -18.56 -8.45
C THR A 367 5.69 -18.14 -7.56
N ASN A 368 6.05 -18.93 -6.55
CA ASN A 368 7.21 -18.64 -5.70
C ASN A 368 8.51 -18.69 -6.51
N VAL A 369 8.66 -19.62 -7.45
CA VAL A 369 9.82 -19.67 -8.35
C VAL A 369 9.87 -18.44 -9.28
N LEU A 370 8.74 -17.98 -9.81
CA LEU A 370 8.69 -16.74 -10.59
C LEU A 370 9.12 -15.52 -9.75
N CYS A 371 8.64 -15.42 -8.49
CA CYS A 371 9.05 -14.37 -7.56
C CYS A 371 10.55 -14.46 -7.22
N LEU A 372 11.09 -15.68 -7.05
CA LEU A 372 12.53 -15.91 -6.85
C LEU A 372 13.35 -15.34 -8.00
N VAL A 373 13.03 -15.72 -9.23
CA VAL A 373 13.73 -15.27 -10.44
C VAL A 373 13.67 -13.75 -10.56
N LEU A 374 12.48 -13.16 -10.36
CA LEU A 374 12.29 -11.70 -10.41
C LEU A 374 13.11 -10.97 -9.35
N CYS A 375 13.04 -11.42 -8.09
CA CYS A 375 13.79 -10.81 -6.99
C CYS A 375 15.31 -10.93 -7.20
N VAL A 376 15.82 -12.09 -7.62
CA VAL A 376 17.24 -12.30 -7.91
C VAL A 376 17.69 -11.40 -9.07
N ALA A 377 16.93 -11.32 -10.15
CA ALA A 377 17.26 -10.46 -11.30
C ALA A 377 17.37 -8.98 -10.88
N VAL A 378 16.40 -8.48 -10.12
CA VAL A 378 16.42 -7.08 -9.63
C VAL A 378 17.55 -6.88 -8.62
N TRP A 379 17.80 -7.83 -7.74
CA TRP A 379 18.89 -7.75 -6.76
C TRP A 379 20.27 -7.68 -7.43
N ILE A 380 20.51 -8.51 -8.46
CA ILE A 380 21.74 -8.47 -9.28
C ILE A 380 21.85 -7.13 -10.01
N ALA A 381 20.79 -6.69 -10.69
CA ALA A 381 20.76 -5.41 -11.40
C ALA A 381 21.06 -4.23 -10.45
N MET A 382 20.46 -4.22 -9.26
CA MET A 382 20.76 -3.25 -8.20
C MET A 382 22.24 -3.27 -7.81
N GLY A 383 22.82 -4.47 -7.56
CA GLY A 383 24.22 -4.62 -7.20
C GLY A 383 25.18 -4.08 -8.26
N VAL A 384 24.90 -4.36 -9.55
CA VAL A 384 25.70 -3.89 -10.68
C VAL A 384 25.59 -2.37 -10.86
N LEU A 385 24.37 -1.83 -10.81
CA LEU A 385 24.14 -0.39 -11.05
C LEU A 385 24.67 0.46 -9.89
N LEU A 386 24.45 0.07 -8.65
CA LEU A 386 24.96 0.79 -7.47
C LEU A 386 26.46 0.56 -7.25
N GLY A 387 27.05 -0.51 -7.79
CA GLY A 387 28.48 -0.77 -7.75
C GLY A 387 29.28 0.15 -8.69
N LYS A 388 28.78 0.40 -9.89
CA LYS A 388 29.44 1.25 -10.91
C LYS A 388 29.50 2.74 -10.53
N GLY A 389 28.71 3.22 -9.58
CA GLY A 389 28.69 4.63 -9.15
C GLY A 389 29.88 5.06 -8.27
N ARG A 390 30.90 4.22 -8.09
CA ARG A 390 32.06 4.46 -7.21
C ARG A 390 33.38 4.73 -7.94
N GLN A 391 33.39 5.25 -9.16
CA GLN A 391 34.63 5.86 -9.64
C GLN A 391 34.72 7.28 -9.10
N PRO A 392 35.73 7.61 -8.25
CA PRO A 392 36.03 9.00 -7.92
C PRO A 392 36.34 9.70 -9.25
N ARG A 393 35.67 10.81 -9.55
CA ARG A 393 36.17 11.71 -10.58
C ARG A 393 37.60 12.08 -10.17
N PRO A 394 38.60 11.90 -11.06
CA PRO A 394 39.93 12.41 -10.79
C PRO A 394 39.78 13.94 -10.58
N LEU A 395 40.27 14.41 -9.44
CA LEU A 395 40.45 15.83 -9.20
C LEU A 395 41.27 16.35 -10.38
N ALA A 396 40.66 17.18 -11.22
CA ALA A 396 41.38 17.88 -12.22
C ALA A 396 42.42 18.76 -11.49
N SER A 397 43.69 18.43 -11.70
CA SER A 397 44.86 19.16 -11.28
C SER A 397 44.97 20.54 -11.95
#